data_fd878e51b32770d8d281bdcbd9b7235c
#
_entry.id   fd878e51b32770d8d281bdcbd9b7235c
#
_cell.length_a   1.000
_cell.length_b   1.000
_cell.length_c   1.000
_cell.angle_alpha   90.00
_cell.angle_beta   90.00
_cell.angle_gamma   90.00
#
_symmetry.space_group_name_H-M   'P 1'
#
loop_
_entity.id
_entity.type
_entity.pdbx_description
1 polymer ?
#
loop_
_entity_poly.entity_id
_entity_poly.type
_entity_poly.pdbx_seq_one_letter_code
_entity_poly.pdbx_strand_id
1 'polypeptide(L)'
;ATYQIATADLSWKQQLHKKSFFQVGMKYTYTGMKDDACYEGLEPDESWKPNAAYGYELDYHENIGALYGTYSLDMKRGAVHIGLRGEYMQTSNETERQTRRYWDWFPHIDGSFYFDEIHKWMLIGQYGRYIERPTFSALNPNRIQTSEYSYLVGNPMLRPTYINKFSITLVYNFRYTLTIGGNLHHDL
;
A
#
# COMPACT_ATOMS: atom_id res chain seq x y z
N ALA A 1 0.12 -21.52 -6.26
CA ALA A 1 -0.37 -20.12 -6.39
C ALA A 1 0.12 -19.48 -7.70
N THR A 2 -0.77 -18.85 -8.43
CA THR A 2 -0.46 -18.07 -9.65
C THR A 2 -0.87 -16.62 -9.42
N TYR A 3 0.04 -15.67 -9.73
CA TYR A 3 -0.20 -14.25 -9.64
C TYR A 3 -0.16 -13.59 -11.01
N GLN A 4 -1.11 -12.71 -11.27
CA GLN A 4 -1.15 -11.85 -12.44
C GLN A 4 -1.31 -10.41 -11.99
N ILE A 5 -0.40 -9.54 -12.41
CA ILE A 5 -0.47 -8.11 -12.10
C ILE A 5 -0.36 -7.34 -13.41
N ALA A 6 -1.35 -6.50 -13.67
CA ALA A 6 -1.34 -5.56 -14.77
C ALA A 6 -1.48 -4.13 -14.23
N THR A 7 -0.62 -3.23 -14.71
CA THR A 7 -0.65 -1.82 -14.27
C THR A 7 -0.57 -0.91 -15.50
N ALA A 8 -1.42 0.10 -15.52
CA ALA A 8 -1.36 1.22 -16.45
C ALA A 8 -1.28 2.53 -15.66
N ASP A 9 -0.35 3.39 -16.04
CA ASP A 9 -0.16 4.73 -15.44
C ASP A 9 -0.07 5.76 -16.55
N LEU A 10 -0.85 6.83 -16.44
CA LEU A 10 -0.81 7.97 -17.32
C LEU A 10 -0.67 9.23 -16.50
N SER A 11 0.35 10.04 -16.78
CA SER A 11 0.54 11.30 -16.08
C SER A 11 0.90 12.42 -17.05
N TRP A 12 0.47 13.61 -16.67
CA TRP A 12 0.79 14.84 -17.36
C TRP A 12 1.38 15.84 -16.38
N LYS A 13 2.53 16.42 -16.76
CA LYS A 13 3.26 17.41 -15.97
C LYS A 13 3.34 18.71 -16.73
N GLN A 14 2.97 19.80 -16.08
CA GLN A 14 3.00 21.15 -16.63
C GLN A 14 3.79 22.08 -15.74
N GLN A 15 4.69 22.82 -16.33
CA GLN A 15 5.32 23.97 -15.68
C GLN A 15 4.36 25.17 -15.75
N LEU A 16 3.91 25.67 -14.59
CA LEU A 16 3.02 26.83 -14.51
C LEU A 16 3.82 28.14 -14.53
N HIS A 17 4.94 28.16 -13.80
CA HIS A 17 5.88 29.29 -13.71
C HIS A 17 7.30 28.75 -13.66
N LYS A 18 8.31 29.64 -13.75
CA LYS A 18 9.74 29.24 -13.69
C LYS A 18 10.10 28.39 -12.47
N LYS A 19 9.28 28.42 -11.42
CA LYS A 19 9.54 27.78 -10.13
C LYS A 19 8.37 26.93 -9.62
N SER A 20 7.36 26.67 -10.44
CA SER A 20 6.23 25.86 -10.02
C SER A 20 5.82 24.87 -11.08
N PHE A 21 5.50 23.66 -10.62
CA PHE A 21 5.06 22.55 -11.46
C PHE A 21 3.76 21.98 -10.89
N PHE A 22 2.92 21.59 -11.81
CA PHE A 22 1.71 20.83 -11.49
C PHE A 22 1.76 19.52 -12.26
N GLN A 23 1.39 18.44 -11.61
CA GLN A 23 1.25 17.12 -12.21
C GLN A 23 -0.09 16.52 -11.83
N VAL A 24 -0.76 15.94 -12.81
CA VAL A 24 -1.94 15.10 -12.59
C VAL A 24 -1.74 13.77 -13.28
N GLY A 25 -2.34 12.74 -12.74
CA GLY A 25 -2.27 11.44 -13.37
C GLY A 25 -3.35 10.52 -12.88
N MET A 26 -3.49 9.40 -13.58
CA MET A 26 -4.34 8.29 -13.24
C MET A 26 -3.55 7.01 -13.31
N LYS A 27 -3.86 6.09 -12.40
CA LYS A 27 -3.26 4.76 -12.37
C LYS A 27 -4.34 3.73 -12.18
N TYR A 28 -4.24 2.65 -12.94
CA TYR A 28 -5.08 1.46 -12.76
C TYR A 28 -4.18 0.27 -12.50
N THR A 29 -4.54 -0.54 -11.50
CA THR A 29 -3.84 -1.78 -11.17
C THR A 29 -4.87 -2.89 -11.03
N TYR A 30 -4.64 -3.97 -11.75
CA TYR A 30 -5.35 -5.23 -11.61
C TYR A 30 -4.41 -6.25 -10.99
N THR A 31 -4.89 -6.96 -9.98
CA THR A 31 -4.19 -8.11 -9.39
C THR A 31 -5.15 -9.29 -9.36
N GLY A 32 -4.76 -10.39 -9.98
CA GLY A 32 -5.44 -11.67 -9.91
C GLY A 32 -4.56 -12.70 -9.19
N MET A 33 -5.15 -13.48 -8.30
CA MET A 33 -4.48 -14.58 -7.62
C MET A 33 -5.37 -15.80 -7.65
N LYS A 34 -4.80 -16.90 -8.15
CA LYS A 34 -5.39 -18.24 -8.04
C LYS A 34 -4.45 -19.10 -7.21
N ASP A 35 -5.01 -19.72 -6.19
CA ASP A 35 -4.28 -20.64 -5.34
C ASP A 35 -5.16 -21.84 -5.03
N ASP A 36 -4.66 -23.01 -5.37
CA ASP A 36 -5.29 -24.29 -5.11
C ASP A 36 -4.31 -25.18 -4.34
N ALA A 37 -4.82 -25.88 -3.36
CA ALA A 37 -4.04 -26.85 -2.60
C ALA A 37 -4.85 -28.15 -2.46
N CYS A 38 -4.21 -29.24 -2.81
CA CYS A 38 -4.72 -30.58 -2.58
C CYS A 38 -3.79 -31.28 -1.57
N TYR A 39 -4.39 -31.78 -0.52
CA TYR A 39 -3.68 -32.60 0.46
C TYR A 39 -4.13 -34.04 0.31
N GLU A 40 -3.19 -34.97 0.30
CA GLU A 40 -3.46 -36.40 0.26
C GLU A 40 -3.09 -37.02 1.59
N GLY A 41 -3.95 -37.89 2.08
CA GLY A 41 -3.73 -38.71 3.27
C GLY A 41 -3.45 -40.17 2.90
N LEU A 42 -2.56 -40.81 3.64
CA LEU A 42 -2.33 -42.25 3.51
C LEU A 42 -3.40 -43.00 4.29
N GLU A 43 -4.21 -43.78 3.59
CA GLU A 43 -5.23 -44.61 4.18
C GLU A 43 -4.64 -45.93 4.71
N PRO A 44 -5.36 -46.68 5.56
CA PRO A 44 -4.90 -47.97 6.08
C PRO A 44 -4.63 -49.02 5.03
N ASP A 45 -5.17 -48.88 3.81
CA ASP A 45 -4.94 -49.71 2.66
C ASP A 45 -3.67 -49.34 1.86
N GLU A 46 -2.81 -48.48 2.40
CA GLU A 46 -1.61 -47.93 1.79
C GLU A 46 -1.88 -47.11 0.50
N SER A 47 -3.13 -46.71 0.24
CA SER A 47 -3.46 -45.81 -0.85
C SER A 47 -3.44 -44.34 -0.43
N TRP A 48 -2.94 -43.46 -1.30
CA TRP A 48 -3.03 -42.02 -1.10
C TRP A 48 -4.39 -41.53 -1.62
N LYS A 49 -5.15 -40.86 -0.77
CA LYS A 49 -6.44 -40.27 -1.17
C LYS A 49 -6.51 -38.80 -0.86
N PRO A 50 -7.14 -37.98 -1.72
CA PRO A 50 -7.36 -36.56 -1.46
C PRO A 50 -8.15 -36.37 -0.16
N ASN A 51 -7.61 -35.55 0.73
CA ASN A 51 -8.28 -35.15 1.96
C ASN A 51 -8.98 -33.80 1.76
N ALA A 52 -10.28 -33.85 1.45
CA ALA A 52 -11.08 -32.67 1.18
C ALA A 52 -11.19 -31.70 2.37
N ALA A 53 -10.86 -32.14 3.59
CA ALA A 53 -10.89 -31.26 4.77
C ALA A 53 -9.73 -30.24 4.77
N TYR A 54 -8.67 -30.47 4.01
CA TYR A 54 -7.48 -29.63 3.94
C TYR A 54 -7.23 -29.04 2.54
N GLY A 55 -7.96 -29.53 1.52
CA GLY A 55 -7.93 -28.96 0.18
C GLY A 55 -8.67 -27.62 0.15
N TYR A 56 -8.16 -26.66 -0.63
CA TYR A 56 -8.84 -25.39 -0.88
C TYR A 56 -8.58 -24.89 -2.30
N GLU A 57 -9.51 -24.08 -2.77
CA GLU A 57 -9.36 -23.27 -3.96
C GLU A 57 -9.63 -21.79 -3.57
N LEU A 58 -8.75 -20.89 -3.98
CA LEU A 58 -8.90 -19.46 -3.76
C LEU A 58 -8.76 -18.73 -5.10
N ASP A 59 -9.80 -18.04 -5.50
CA ASP A 59 -9.79 -17.15 -6.66
C ASP A 59 -10.11 -15.73 -6.21
N TYR A 60 -9.07 -14.86 -6.22
CA TYR A 60 -9.12 -13.50 -5.68
C TYR A 60 -8.70 -12.50 -6.74
N HIS A 61 -9.52 -11.47 -6.89
CA HIS A 61 -9.27 -10.36 -7.80
C HIS A 61 -9.31 -9.02 -7.07
N GLU A 62 -8.37 -8.16 -7.41
CA GLU A 62 -8.29 -6.81 -6.90
C GLU A 62 -8.15 -5.81 -8.05
N ASN A 63 -8.98 -4.76 -8.03
CA ASN A 63 -8.94 -3.66 -8.97
C ASN A 63 -8.77 -2.37 -8.19
N ILE A 64 -7.73 -1.60 -8.51
CA ILE A 64 -7.48 -0.29 -7.91
C ILE A 64 -7.40 0.74 -9.01
N GLY A 65 -8.35 1.68 -9.02
CA GLY A 65 -8.31 2.88 -9.82
C GLY A 65 -7.89 4.06 -8.95
N ALA A 66 -6.91 4.84 -9.39
CA ALA A 66 -6.42 5.99 -8.65
C ALA A 66 -6.33 7.24 -9.54
N LEU A 67 -6.69 8.38 -8.95
CA LEU A 67 -6.44 9.71 -9.49
C LEU A 67 -5.52 10.46 -8.53
N TYR A 68 -4.53 11.16 -9.05
CA TYR A 68 -3.63 11.93 -8.22
C TYR A 68 -3.26 13.27 -8.84
N GLY A 69 -2.98 14.22 -7.95
CA GLY A 69 -2.46 15.52 -8.33
C GLY A 69 -1.37 15.97 -7.37
N THR A 70 -0.32 16.59 -7.89
CA THR A 70 0.76 17.16 -7.09
C THR A 70 1.07 18.58 -7.56
N TYR A 71 1.40 19.43 -6.62
CA TYR A 71 1.90 20.79 -6.87
C TYR A 71 3.24 20.97 -6.19
N SER A 72 4.21 21.47 -6.92
CA SER A 72 5.56 21.74 -6.44
C SER A 72 5.90 23.21 -6.65
N LEU A 73 6.41 23.85 -5.61
CA LEU A 73 6.81 25.24 -5.62
C LEU A 73 8.24 25.39 -5.08
N ASP A 74 9.12 25.86 -5.94
CA ASP A 74 10.48 26.25 -5.55
C ASP A 74 10.51 27.72 -5.13
N MET A 75 10.97 27.96 -3.91
CA MET A 75 11.15 29.30 -3.32
C MET A 75 12.63 29.69 -3.33
N LYS A 76 12.94 30.95 -3.01
CA LYS A 76 14.35 31.39 -2.89
C LYS A 76 15.13 30.65 -1.79
N ARG A 77 14.44 30.24 -0.72
CA ARG A 77 15.03 29.61 0.47
C ARG A 77 14.42 28.24 0.76
N GLY A 78 13.89 27.51 -0.23
CA GLY A 78 13.30 26.21 0.02
C GLY A 78 12.40 25.74 -1.09
N ALA A 79 11.70 24.64 -0.83
CA ALA A 79 10.71 24.08 -1.72
C ALA A 79 9.55 23.49 -0.92
N VAL A 80 8.38 23.45 -1.51
CA VAL A 80 7.19 22.79 -0.94
C VAL A 80 6.55 21.92 -2.03
N HIS A 81 6.19 20.71 -1.65
CA HIS A 81 5.47 19.75 -2.46
C HIS A 81 4.19 19.35 -1.74
N ILE A 82 3.07 19.46 -2.40
CA ILE A 82 1.75 19.08 -1.88
C ILE A 82 1.12 18.12 -2.88
N GLY A 83 0.56 17.03 -2.41
CA GLY A 83 -0.13 16.08 -3.26
C GLY A 83 -1.34 15.47 -2.59
N LEU A 84 -2.27 15.06 -3.43
CA LEU A 84 -3.45 14.32 -3.04
C LEU A 84 -3.65 13.18 -4.04
N ARG A 85 -3.87 11.97 -3.51
CA ARG A 85 -4.23 10.79 -4.28
C ARG A 85 -5.54 10.23 -3.74
N GLY A 86 -6.51 10.00 -4.62
CA GLY A 86 -7.73 9.27 -4.33
C GLY A 86 -7.67 7.90 -4.98
N GLU A 87 -8.02 6.86 -4.24
CA GLU A 87 -8.09 5.49 -4.73
C GLU A 87 -9.50 4.94 -4.57
N TYR A 88 -10.00 4.31 -5.63
CA TYR A 88 -11.15 3.43 -5.58
C TYR A 88 -10.67 2.00 -5.70
N MET A 89 -10.96 1.19 -4.71
CA MET A 89 -10.62 -0.21 -4.67
C MET A 89 -11.87 -1.08 -4.72
N GLN A 90 -11.80 -2.12 -5.53
CA GLN A 90 -12.76 -3.21 -5.56
C GLN A 90 -12.02 -4.53 -5.46
N THR A 91 -12.37 -5.34 -4.47
CA THR A 91 -11.89 -6.72 -4.33
C THR A 91 -13.04 -7.68 -4.49
N SER A 92 -12.78 -8.81 -5.12
CA SER A 92 -13.72 -9.93 -5.21
C SER A 92 -12.99 -11.22 -4.87
N ASN A 93 -13.62 -12.01 -4.03
CA ASN A 93 -13.27 -13.39 -3.77
C ASN A 93 -14.39 -14.25 -4.36
N GLU A 94 -14.11 -14.92 -5.47
CA GLU A 94 -15.12 -15.71 -6.18
C GLU A 94 -15.51 -16.97 -5.39
N THR A 95 -14.56 -17.55 -4.66
CA THR A 95 -14.79 -18.75 -3.84
C THR A 95 -15.77 -18.47 -2.70
N GLU A 96 -15.68 -17.30 -2.07
CA GLU A 96 -16.58 -16.91 -0.97
C GLU A 96 -17.73 -16.00 -1.41
N ARG A 97 -17.79 -15.60 -2.68
CA ARG A 97 -18.77 -14.64 -3.23
C ARG A 97 -18.80 -13.31 -2.46
N GLN A 98 -17.65 -12.87 -1.97
CA GLN A 98 -17.52 -11.61 -1.26
C GLN A 98 -16.94 -10.54 -2.18
N THR A 99 -17.57 -9.38 -2.19
CA THR A 99 -17.07 -8.17 -2.89
C THR A 99 -16.99 -7.03 -1.90
N ARG A 100 -15.86 -6.34 -1.87
CA ARG A 100 -15.65 -5.13 -1.07
C ARG A 100 -15.33 -3.97 -1.98
N ARG A 101 -15.80 -2.77 -1.62
CA ARG A 101 -15.56 -1.53 -2.36
C ARG A 101 -15.37 -0.41 -1.36
N TYR A 102 -14.34 0.42 -1.56
CA TYR A 102 -14.11 1.59 -0.73
C TYR A 102 -13.30 2.65 -1.47
N TRP A 103 -13.39 3.89 -0.97
CA TRP A 103 -12.63 5.03 -1.41
C TRP A 103 -11.68 5.46 -0.33
N ASP A 104 -10.43 5.74 -0.72
CA ASP A 104 -9.38 6.21 0.17
C ASP A 104 -8.73 7.47 -0.36
N TRP A 105 -8.29 8.31 0.59
CA TRP A 105 -7.61 9.55 0.29
C TRP A 105 -6.25 9.57 0.98
N PHE A 106 -5.21 9.90 0.21
CA PHE A 106 -3.83 9.89 0.63
C PHE A 106 -3.21 11.29 0.38
N PRO A 107 -3.41 12.24 1.30
CA PRO A 107 -2.71 13.51 1.27
C PRO A 107 -1.24 13.31 1.62
N HIS A 108 -0.36 14.08 0.99
CA HIS A 108 1.01 14.23 1.39
C HIS A 108 1.46 15.68 1.23
N ILE A 109 2.34 16.10 2.11
CA ILE A 109 3.02 17.38 2.04
C ILE A 109 4.44 17.18 2.52
N ASP A 110 5.39 17.71 1.77
CA ASP A 110 6.77 17.82 2.19
C ASP A 110 7.35 19.15 1.77
N GLY A 111 8.36 19.60 2.51
CA GLY A 111 9.02 20.84 2.18
C GLY A 111 10.31 21.02 2.93
N SER A 112 11.13 21.92 2.42
CA SER A 112 12.37 22.33 3.02
C SER A 112 12.47 23.85 3.06
N PHE A 113 13.11 24.36 4.09
CA PHE A 113 13.32 25.81 4.26
C PHE A 113 14.69 26.10 4.87
N TYR A 114 15.44 27.02 4.24
CA TYR A 114 16.70 27.53 4.75
C TYR A 114 16.47 28.81 5.55
N PHE A 115 16.89 28.83 6.82
CA PHE A 115 16.73 30.00 7.68
C PHE A 115 17.68 31.13 7.32
N ASP A 116 18.87 30.79 6.80
CA ASP A 116 19.95 31.70 6.52
C ASP A 116 20.31 31.73 5.01
N GLU A 117 20.91 32.80 4.57
CA GLU A 117 21.31 33.03 3.17
C GLU A 117 22.49 32.13 2.74
N ILE A 118 23.29 31.72 3.71
CA ILE A 118 24.46 30.84 3.48
C ILE A 118 24.11 29.36 3.57
N HIS A 119 22.81 29.04 3.69
CA HIS A 119 22.26 27.66 3.68
C HIS A 119 22.86 26.73 4.73
N LYS A 120 23.25 27.27 5.91
CA LYS A 120 23.76 26.44 7.01
C LYS A 120 22.66 25.73 7.78
N TRP A 121 21.52 26.38 7.95
CA TRP A 121 20.38 25.82 8.68
C TRP A 121 19.24 25.51 7.73
N MET A 122 18.83 24.25 7.71
CA MET A 122 17.70 23.79 6.90
C MET A 122 16.72 23.03 7.77
N LEU A 123 15.44 23.36 7.63
CA LEU A 123 14.32 22.61 8.20
C LEU A 123 13.66 21.82 7.08
N ILE A 124 13.39 20.55 7.33
CA ILE A 124 12.63 19.68 6.43
C ILE A 124 11.40 19.19 7.21
N GLY A 125 10.23 19.35 6.64
CA GLY A 125 8.99 18.83 7.18
C GLY A 125 8.35 17.86 6.22
N GLN A 126 7.77 16.76 6.73
CA GLN A 126 7.09 15.76 5.91
C GLN A 126 5.85 15.24 6.63
N TYR A 127 4.78 15.08 5.89
CA TYR A 127 3.58 14.39 6.32
C TYR A 127 3.02 13.59 5.15
N GLY A 128 2.54 12.39 5.43
CA GLY A 128 1.83 11.58 4.45
C GLY A 128 0.94 10.54 5.11
N ARG A 129 -0.20 10.28 4.49
CA ARG A 129 -1.09 9.19 4.84
C ARG A 129 -0.87 8.03 3.89
N TYR A 130 -0.76 6.83 4.45
CA TYR A 130 -0.53 5.57 3.73
C TYR A 130 -1.56 4.53 4.17
N ILE A 131 -1.68 3.49 3.37
CA ILE A 131 -2.51 2.33 3.67
C ILE A 131 -1.63 1.08 3.63
N GLU A 132 -1.81 0.23 4.65
CA GLU A 132 -1.26 -1.11 4.69
C GLU A 132 -2.42 -2.10 4.57
N ARG A 133 -2.46 -2.80 3.45
CA ARG A 133 -3.51 -3.77 3.14
C ARG A 133 -3.09 -5.14 3.65
N PRO A 134 -4.03 -5.94 4.20
CA PRO A 134 -3.75 -7.32 4.56
C PRO A 134 -3.24 -8.12 3.36
N THR A 135 -2.30 -9.00 3.60
CA THR A 135 -1.80 -9.91 2.57
C THR A 135 -2.86 -10.95 2.21
N PHE A 136 -2.77 -11.55 1.03
CA PHE A 136 -3.70 -12.60 0.61
C PHE A 136 -3.71 -13.79 1.59
N SER A 137 -2.55 -14.20 2.10
CA SER A 137 -2.46 -15.27 3.10
C SER A 137 -3.17 -14.91 4.40
N ALA A 138 -3.14 -13.64 4.80
CA ALA A 138 -3.86 -13.18 5.98
C ALA A 138 -5.38 -13.12 5.76
N LEU A 139 -5.85 -13.01 4.52
CA LEU A 139 -7.26 -13.01 4.15
C LEU A 139 -7.80 -14.40 3.82
N ASN A 140 -6.94 -15.39 3.59
CA ASN A 140 -7.36 -16.73 3.18
C ASN A 140 -7.98 -17.49 4.36
N PRO A 141 -9.31 -17.78 4.36
CA PRO A 141 -9.98 -18.46 5.45
C PRO A 141 -9.70 -19.97 5.48
N ASN A 142 -9.08 -20.50 4.44
CA ASN A 142 -8.81 -21.92 4.34
C ASN A 142 -7.70 -22.32 5.30
N ARG A 143 -7.75 -23.58 5.76
CA ARG A 143 -6.72 -24.15 6.61
C ARG A 143 -5.50 -24.52 5.78
N ILE A 144 -4.37 -23.85 6.06
CA ILE A 144 -3.08 -24.18 5.47
C ILE A 144 -2.30 -24.92 6.55
N GLN A 145 -2.10 -26.24 6.36
CA GLN A 145 -1.32 -27.03 7.30
C GLN A 145 0.16 -26.64 7.22
N THR A 146 0.73 -26.22 8.34
CA THR A 146 2.13 -25.80 8.44
C THR A 146 3.02 -26.87 9.06
N SER A 147 2.44 -27.75 9.86
CA SER A 147 3.09 -28.93 10.42
C SER A 147 2.02 -29.99 10.80
N GLU A 148 2.46 -31.14 11.29
CA GLU A 148 1.56 -32.21 11.72
C GLU A 148 0.52 -31.76 12.77
N TYR A 149 0.88 -30.81 13.63
CA TYR A 149 0.03 -30.33 14.74
C TYR A 149 -0.35 -28.86 14.65
N SER A 150 -0.01 -28.17 13.54
CA SER A 150 -0.31 -26.74 13.40
C SER A 150 -0.85 -26.41 12.01
N TYR A 151 -1.74 -25.43 11.98
CA TYR A 151 -2.30 -24.87 10.76
C TYR A 151 -2.42 -23.34 10.88
N LEU A 152 -2.35 -22.68 9.75
CA LEU A 152 -2.61 -21.26 9.60
C LEU A 152 -4.01 -21.06 9.01
N VAL A 153 -4.77 -20.14 9.59
CA VAL A 153 -6.06 -19.70 9.05
C VAL A 153 -6.04 -18.17 8.99
N GLY A 154 -6.29 -17.60 7.84
CA GLY A 154 -6.47 -16.16 7.71
C GLY A 154 -7.88 -15.72 8.11
N ASN A 155 -8.05 -14.41 8.20
CA ASN A 155 -9.35 -13.81 8.47
C ASN A 155 -9.78 -12.93 7.29
N PRO A 156 -10.79 -13.34 6.50
CA PRO A 156 -11.26 -12.56 5.36
C PRO A 156 -11.91 -11.22 5.77
N MET A 157 -12.21 -11.04 7.05
CA MET A 157 -12.78 -9.79 7.59
C MET A 157 -11.73 -8.75 7.99
N LEU A 158 -10.43 -9.05 7.83
CA LEU A 158 -9.37 -8.07 8.09
C LEU A 158 -9.57 -6.81 7.27
N ARG A 159 -9.35 -5.68 7.91
CA ARG A 159 -9.42 -4.36 7.31
C ARG A 159 -8.02 -3.79 7.13
N PRO A 160 -7.83 -2.87 6.20
CA PRO A 160 -6.55 -2.19 6.05
C PRO A 160 -6.27 -1.28 7.24
N THR A 161 -5.00 -1.11 7.57
CA THR A 161 -4.51 -0.17 8.56
C THR A 161 -4.06 1.12 7.86
N TYR A 162 -4.52 2.27 8.35
CA TYR A 162 -4.06 3.56 7.86
C TYR A 162 -2.94 4.10 8.74
N ILE A 163 -1.89 4.58 8.09
CA ILE A 163 -0.70 5.06 8.77
C ILE A 163 -0.48 6.52 8.39
N ASN A 164 -0.61 7.43 9.36
CA ASN A 164 -0.20 8.81 9.19
C ASN A 164 1.24 8.95 9.70
N LYS A 165 2.15 9.29 8.78
CA LYS A 165 3.58 9.49 9.08
C LYS A 165 3.89 10.96 9.05
N PHE A 166 4.61 11.46 10.05
CA PHE A 166 5.12 12.82 10.08
C PHE A 166 6.56 12.84 10.57
N SER A 167 7.34 13.76 10.05
CA SER A 167 8.70 14.01 10.52
C SER A 167 9.09 15.47 10.34
N ILE A 168 9.93 15.95 11.25
CA ILE A 168 10.60 17.23 11.18
C ILE A 168 12.09 16.97 11.36
N THR A 169 12.88 17.47 10.41
CA THR A 169 14.33 17.30 10.40
C THR A 169 15.01 18.66 10.35
N LEU A 170 15.86 18.92 11.32
CA LEU A 170 16.73 20.08 11.35
C LEU A 170 18.14 19.66 10.93
N VAL A 171 18.69 20.33 9.93
CA VAL A 171 20.04 20.09 9.41
C VAL A 171 20.90 21.33 9.64
N TYR A 172 22.08 21.13 10.19
CA TYR A 172 23.08 22.18 10.37
C TYR A 172 24.36 21.88 9.59
N ASN A 173 24.73 22.80 8.71
CA ASN A 173 25.96 22.81 7.90
C ASN A 173 26.15 21.50 7.12
N PHE A 174 25.05 20.80 6.73
CA PHE A 174 25.05 19.50 6.07
C PHE A 174 25.87 18.41 6.81
N ARG A 175 26.18 18.63 8.08
CA ARG A 175 26.99 17.73 8.91
C ARG A 175 26.21 17.16 10.08
N TYR A 176 25.35 17.93 10.68
CA TYR A 176 24.56 17.52 11.84
C TYR A 176 23.09 17.49 11.46
N THR A 177 22.41 16.41 11.84
CA THR A 177 20.99 16.20 11.54
C THR A 177 20.27 15.75 12.80
N LEU A 178 19.19 16.44 13.13
CA LEU A 178 18.25 16.03 14.18
C LEU A 178 16.91 15.78 13.53
N THR A 179 16.38 14.56 13.69
CA THR A 179 15.07 14.18 13.18
C THR A 179 14.16 13.76 14.33
N ILE A 180 12.95 14.32 14.33
CA ILE A 180 11.85 13.92 15.22
C ILE A 180 10.68 13.54 14.32
N GLY A 181 10.09 12.39 14.55
CA GLY A 181 8.95 11.92 13.78
C GLY A 181 8.16 10.84 14.49
N GLY A 182 7.03 10.49 13.93
CA GLY A 182 6.16 9.47 14.47
C GLY A 182 5.18 8.93 13.43
N ASN A 183 4.59 7.79 13.78
CA ASN A 183 3.55 7.14 13.00
C ASN A 183 2.32 6.98 13.90
N LEU A 184 1.16 7.37 13.37
CA LEU A 184 -0.13 7.11 13.99
C LEU A 184 -0.86 6.05 13.15
N HIS A 185 -1.07 4.90 13.74
CA HIS A 185 -1.81 3.79 13.12
C HIS A 185 -3.28 3.89 13.51
N HIS A 186 -4.15 3.70 12.55
CA HIS A 186 -5.60 3.69 12.75
C HIS A 186 -6.20 2.52 11.98
N ASP A 187 -6.78 1.58 12.72
CA ASP A 187 -7.51 0.43 12.17
C ASP A 187 -8.99 0.79 12.07
N LEU A 188 -9.64 0.42 10.96
CA LEU A 188 -11.06 0.66 10.71
C LEU A 188 -11.94 -0.53 11.07
#